data_9a9d2e05cf76153e6ec8b3548f3dac50
#
_entry.id   9a9d2e05cf76153e6ec8b3548f3dac50
#
_cell.length_a   1.000
_cell.length_b   1.000
_cell.length_c   1.000
_cell.angle_alpha   90.00
_cell.angle_beta   90.00
_cell.angle_gamma   90.00
#
_symmetry.space_group_name_H-M   'P 1'
#
loop_
_entity.id
_entity.type
_entity.pdbx_description
1 polymer ?
#
loop_
_entity_poly.entity_id
_entity_poly.type
_entity_poly.pdbx_seq_one_letter_code
_entity_poly.pdbx_strand_id
1 'polypeptide(L)'
;GNALQIALARILPGSNIRVESVTLGGGVNRVVLTGNVLSGEDRERATEVAVQFAGDPNNVANILDVAGSQQVMLQVTVSEVKRDVAKQFGINLGAAFTVGISNVFNIANVMIDGDIPHGADARFGSATGDNVTAGIRALEQNGALRILAQPTLTAISGEEAKFLAGGEMPYYTFDPNDAGGTTRTVLFKPYGVELSFTPVVKSNGMIALKVQTSVSEPQADFSITKREASTSVELPGGTTLAIGGLLEEKSTQQIEQFPWLGDIPILGALFRSRDFQTEQTELVILVTPYLVAPSPANSIPLPTDRTAVASDAEAIFLGKLETMYGVAGGGEMRGTFSGSVGFVLD
;
A
#
# COMPACT_ATOMS: atom_id res chain seq x y z
N GLY A 1 36.82 -32.47 22.72
CA GLY A 1 35.41 -32.08 23.03
C GLY A 1 35.31 -31.01 24.08
N ASN A 2 35.93 -31.17 25.26
CA ASN A 2 35.79 -30.24 26.38
C ASN A 2 36.24 -28.80 26.04
N ALA A 3 37.36 -28.60 25.35
CA ALA A 3 37.84 -27.26 25.01
C ALA A 3 36.86 -26.50 24.10
N LEU A 4 36.26 -27.19 23.08
CA LEU A 4 35.25 -26.64 22.21
C LEU A 4 33.95 -26.35 22.94
N GLN A 5 33.53 -27.23 23.86
CA GLN A 5 32.35 -27.00 24.69
C GLN A 5 32.48 -25.76 25.60
N ILE A 6 33.65 -25.57 26.22
CA ILE A 6 33.93 -24.36 27.02
C ILE A 6 33.98 -23.10 26.16
N ALA A 7 34.54 -23.19 24.95
CA ALA A 7 34.55 -22.07 24.00
C ALA A 7 33.14 -21.69 23.57
N LEU A 8 32.31 -22.67 23.19
CA LEU A 8 30.92 -22.44 22.78
C LEU A 8 30.09 -21.87 23.92
N ALA A 9 30.23 -22.37 25.16
CA ALA A 9 29.53 -21.83 26.33
C ALA A 9 29.90 -20.37 26.65
N ARG A 10 31.13 -19.96 26.30
CA ARG A 10 31.56 -18.56 26.46
C ARG A 10 31.07 -17.64 25.34
N ILE A 11 31.01 -18.15 24.10
CA ILE A 11 30.61 -17.38 22.92
C ILE A 11 29.10 -17.25 22.85
N LEU A 12 28.35 -18.28 23.25
CA LEU A 12 26.90 -18.39 23.18
C LEU A 12 26.28 -18.56 24.57
N PRO A 13 26.31 -17.52 25.41
CA PRO A 13 25.73 -17.58 26.73
C PRO A 13 24.19 -17.73 26.62
N GLY A 14 23.64 -18.74 27.32
CA GLY A 14 22.20 -19.08 27.25
C GLY A 14 21.86 -20.24 26.36
N SER A 15 22.77 -20.73 25.52
CA SER A 15 22.62 -21.93 24.73
C SER A 15 23.07 -23.17 25.52
N ASN A 16 22.33 -24.27 25.41
CA ASN A 16 22.68 -25.55 26.02
C ASN A 16 23.26 -26.48 24.95
N ILE A 17 24.53 -26.26 24.61
CA ILE A 17 25.24 -27.02 23.60
C ILE A 17 26.06 -28.11 24.21
N ARG A 18 25.88 -29.34 23.75
CA ARG A 18 26.67 -30.50 24.12
C ARG A 18 27.54 -30.91 22.93
N VAL A 19 28.83 -31.08 23.20
CA VAL A 19 29.82 -31.43 22.14
C VAL A 19 30.32 -32.85 22.38
N GLU A 20 30.03 -33.72 21.42
CA GLU A 20 30.60 -35.07 21.39
C GLU A 20 31.70 -35.10 20.29
N SER A 21 32.90 -35.52 20.71
CA SER A 21 34.00 -35.66 19.75
C SER A 21 34.45 -37.15 19.71
N VAL A 22 34.49 -37.68 18.50
CA VAL A 22 34.94 -39.02 18.21
C VAL A 22 36.21 -38.92 17.37
N THR A 23 37.30 -39.46 17.89
CA THR A 23 38.56 -39.56 17.12
C THR A 23 38.54 -40.88 16.35
N LEU A 24 38.45 -40.81 15.02
CA LEU A 24 38.62 -41.97 14.17
C LEU A 24 40.09 -42.29 13.92
N GLY A 25 40.42 -43.58 13.69
CA GLY A 25 41.78 -44.01 13.37
C GLY A 25 42.31 -43.22 12.13
N GLY A 26 43.46 -42.51 12.36
CA GLY A 26 44.04 -41.61 11.33
C GLY A 26 44.12 -40.14 11.73
N GLY A 27 43.73 -39.78 12.99
CA GLY A 27 43.82 -38.42 13.49
C GLY A 27 42.72 -37.46 13.08
N VAL A 28 41.62 -37.97 12.45
CA VAL A 28 40.49 -37.17 12.08
C VAL A 28 39.51 -37.03 13.27
N ASN A 29 39.32 -35.82 13.72
CA ASN A 29 38.36 -35.49 14.79
C ASN A 29 36.97 -35.21 14.18
N ARG A 30 36.02 -36.10 14.42
CA ARG A 30 34.59 -35.81 14.15
C ARG A 30 33.96 -35.16 15.35
N VAL A 31 33.24 -34.09 15.10
CA VAL A 31 32.53 -33.29 16.10
C VAL A 31 31.04 -33.38 15.88
N VAL A 32 30.26 -33.74 16.87
CA VAL A 32 28.80 -33.73 16.87
C VAL A 32 28.32 -32.67 17.84
N LEU A 33 27.56 -31.69 17.34
CA LEU A 33 26.92 -30.68 18.14
C LEU A 33 25.47 -31.10 18.42
N THR A 34 25.08 -31.19 19.68
CA THR A 34 23.69 -31.51 20.09
C THR A 34 23.23 -30.53 21.15
N GLY A 35 21.93 -30.36 21.29
CA GLY A 35 21.32 -29.46 22.29
C GLY A 35 20.52 -28.35 21.67
N ASN A 36 20.24 -27.29 22.45
CA ASN A 36 19.39 -26.18 22.02
C ASN A 36 20.15 -24.88 22.01
N VAL A 37 19.92 -24.10 20.94
CA VAL A 37 20.40 -22.71 20.80
C VAL A 37 19.24 -21.73 20.77
N LEU A 38 19.50 -20.46 21.08
CA LEU A 38 18.45 -19.43 21.18
C LEU A 38 17.98 -18.92 19.81
N SER A 39 18.84 -18.96 18.78
CA SER A 39 18.51 -18.44 17.46
C SER A 39 19.18 -19.26 16.34
N GLY A 40 18.68 -19.08 15.08
CA GLY A 40 19.33 -19.66 13.91
C GLY A 40 20.75 -19.12 13.68
N GLU A 41 20.99 -17.86 14.01
CA GLU A 41 22.32 -17.22 13.95
C GLU A 41 23.29 -17.89 14.93
N ASP A 42 22.85 -18.20 16.14
CA ASP A 42 23.66 -18.91 17.12
C ASP A 42 24.01 -20.34 16.67
N ARG A 43 23.09 -21.00 15.97
CA ARG A 43 23.33 -22.31 15.36
C ARG A 43 24.43 -22.24 14.30
N GLU A 44 24.40 -21.22 13.43
CA GLU A 44 25.42 -21.02 12.39
C GLU A 44 26.77 -20.69 13.02
N ARG A 45 26.83 -19.80 14.00
CA ARG A 45 28.06 -19.47 14.74
C ARG A 45 28.65 -20.68 15.46
N ALA A 46 27.80 -21.50 16.08
CA ALA A 46 28.26 -22.74 16.72
C ALA A 46 28.89 -23.69 15.72
N THR A 47 28.26 -23.81 14.55
CA THR A 47 28.76 -24.65 13.45
C THR A 47 30.10 -24.14 12.92
N GLU A 48 30.22 -22.83 12.69
CA GLU A 48 31.46 -22.22 12.19
C GLU A 48 32.63 -22.42 13.16
N VAL A 49 32.41 -22.20 14.45
CA VAL A 49 33.43 -22.46 15.48
C VAL A 49 33.81 -23.94 15.51
N ALA A 50 32.83 -24.85 15.38
CA ALA A 50 33.10 -26.27 15.35
C ALA A 50 33.87 -26.71 14.10
N VAL A 51 33.60 -26.13 12.93
CA VAL A 51 34.34 -26.37 11.68
C VAL A 51 35.79 -25.91 11.81
N GLN A 52 36.05 -24.75 12.41
CA GLN A 52 37.41 -24.28 12.67
C GLN A 52 38.16 -25.24 13.60
N PHE A 53 37.45 -25.83 14.57
CA PHE A 53 38.07 -26.80 15.50
C PHE A 53 38.31 -28.17 14.85
N ALA A 54 37.39 -28.62 13.98
CA ALA A 54 37.46 -29.90 13.27
C ALA A 54 38.40 -29.89 12.05
N GLY A 55 38.68 -28.69 11.49
CA GLY A 55 39.50 -28.46 10.33
C GLY A 55 38.85 -28.75 8.98
N ASP A 56 37.70 -29.44 8.96
CA ASP A 56 36.93 -29.76 7.75
C ASP A 56 35.42 -29.72 8.05
N PRO A 57 34.60 -29.03 7.23
CA PRO A 57 33.15 -28.99 7.39
C PRO A 57 32.48 -30.38 7.40
N ASN A 58 33.04 -31.33 6.65
CA ASN A 58 32.51 -32.70 6.57
C ASN A 58 32.67 -33.48 7.88
N ASN A 59 33.51 -33.01 8.80
CA ASN A 59 33.74 -33.62 10.09
C ASN A 59 32.87 -33.06 11.21
N VAL A 60 31.96 -32.12 10.89
CA VAL A 60 31.02 -31.54 11.86
C VAL A 60 29.60 -31.99 11.52
N ALA A 61 28.95 -32.67 12.46
CA ALA A 61 27.53 -32.96 12.41
C ALA A 61 26.81 -31.98 13.34
N ASN A 62 25.97 -31.12 12.77
CA ASN A 62 25.16 -30.18 13.50
C ASN A 62 23.76 -30.76 13.71
N ILE A 63 23.43 -31.08 14.98
CA ILE A 63 22.12 -31.59 15.43
C ILE A 63 21.60 -30.62 16.51
N LEU A 64 21.84 -29.32 16.33
CA LEU A 64 21.36 -28.28 17.25
C LEU A 64 19.93 -27.90 16.89
N ASP A 65 19.03 -27.99 17.87
CA ASP A 65 17.68 -27.44 17.75
C ASP A 65 17.65 -25.96 18.18
N VAL A 66 16.91 -25.15 17.46
CA VAL A 66 16.60 -23.79 17.87
C VAL A 66 15.47 -23.86 18.90
N ALA A 67 15.69 -23.30 20.11
CA ALA A 67 14.73 -23.35 21.21
C ALA A 67 13.45 -22.58 20.84
N GLY A 68 12.41 -23.32 20.44
CA GLY A 68 11.15 -22.85 19.94
C GLY A 68 11.24 -22.37 18.48
N SER A 69 10.29 -22.78 17.65
CA SER A 69 10.10 -22.18 16.33
C SER A 69 9.70 -20.72 16.51
N GLN A 70 10.66 -19.81 16.40
CA GLN A 70 10.39 -18.38 16.51
C GLN A 70 9.61 -17.95 15.26
N GLN A 71 8.32 -17.74 15.43
CA GLN A 71 7.45 -17.23 14.39
C GLN A 71 7.30 -15.72 14.54
N VAL A 72 7.42 -15.03 13.43
CA VAL A 72 7.28 -13.58 13.36
C VAL A 72 6.07 -13.27 12.51
N MET A 73 5.09 -12.59 13.08
CA MET A 73 4.00 -11.97 12.35
C MET A 73 4.43 -10.55 11.98
N LEU A 74 4.39 -10.23 10.71
CA LEU A 74 4.63 -8.88 10.21
C LEU A 74 3.30 -8.23 9.85
N GLN A 75 3.03 -7.09 10.43
CA GLN A 75 1.97 -6.18 10.04
C GLN A 75 2.57 -5.03 9.25
N VAL A 76 2.11 -4.85 8.03
CA VAL A 76 2.47 -3.69 7.19
C VAL A 76 1.26 -2.79 7.09
N THR A 77 1.45 -1.48 7.24
CA THR A 77 0.41 -0.48 7.05
C THR A 77 0.83 0.46 5.93
N VAL A 78 0.08 0.45 4.84
CA VAL A 78 0.22 1.39 3.73
C VAL A 78 -0.95 2.36 3.80
N SER A 79 -0.67 3.62 4.08
CA SER A 79 -1.69 4.68 4.18
C SER A 79 -1.37 5.79 3.18
N GLU A 80 -2.33 6.12 2.35
CA GLU A 80 -2.25 7.20 1.37
C GLU A 80 -3.46 8.13 1.51
N VAL A 81 -3.20 9.41 1.43
CA VAL A 81 -4.22 10.46 1.36
C VAL A 81 -3.93 11.33 0.15
N LYS A 82 -4.91 11.43 -0.74
CA LYS A 82 -4.89 12.38 -1.86
C LYS A 82 -5.91 13.46 -1.60
N ARG A 83 -5.52 14.71 -1.84
CA ARG A 83 -6.39 15.87 -1.75
C ARG A 83 -6.29 16.64 -3.07
N ASP A 84 -7.43 16.87 -3.69
CA ASP A 84 -7.55 17.61 -4.93
C ASP A 84 -8.37 18.86 -4.69
N VAL A 85 -7.83 20.00 -5.06
CA VAL A 85 -8.52 21.30 -5.00
C VAL A 85 -8.47 21.92 -6.39
N ALA A 86 -9.63 22.13 -7.00
CA ALA A 86 -9.75 22.83 -8.27
C ALA A 86 -10.61 24.08 -8.09
N LYS A 87 -10.10 25.24 -8.54
CA LYS A 87 -10.80 26.52 -8.51
C LYS A 87 -10.75 27.14 -9.90
N GLN A 88 -11.91 27.34 -10.47
CA GLN A 88 -12.05 28.00 -11.76
C GLN A 88 -12.89 29.28 -11.61
N PHE A 89 -12.35 30.37 -12.08
CA PHE A 89 -13.05 31.63 -12.16
C PHE A 89 -12.82 32.29 -13.51
N GLY A 90 -13.91 32.62 -14.20
CA GLY A 90 -13.80 33.29 -15.49
C GLY A 90 -15.10 33.98 -15.91
N ILE A 91 -14.97 35.02 -16.71
CA ILE A 91 -16.08 35.76 -17.29
C ILE A 91 -15.97 35.67 -18.81
N ASN A 92 -16.97 35.08 -19.46
CA ASN A 92 -17.08 35.02 -20.88
C ASN A 92 -17.98 36.18 -21.37
N LEU A 93 -17.41 37.05 -22.14
CA LEU A 93 -18.15 38.18 -22.76
C LEU A 93 -18.25 37.92 -24.26
N GLY A 94 -19.44 37.92 -24.79
CA GLY A 94 -19.70 37.85 -26.21
C GLY A 94 -20.62 39.01 -26.65
N ALA A 95 -20.27 39.71 -27.72
CA ALA A 95 -21.13 40.72 -28.30
C ALA A 95 -21.20 40.53 -29.81
N ALA A 96 -22.41 40.34 -30.33
CA ALA A 96 -22.68 40.27 -31.75
C ALA A 96 -23.59 41.43 -32.17
N PHE A 97 -23.13 42.24 -33.08
CA PHE A 97 -23.88 43.36 -33.62
C PHE A 97 -24.29 43.04 -35.06
N THR A 98 -25.56 43.21 -35.37
CA THR A 98 -26.16 42.94 -36.70
C THR A 98 -26.59 44.25 -37.36
N VAL A 99 -26.16 44.49 -38.56
CA VAL A 99 -26.65 45.61 -39.37
C VAL A 99 -27.34 45.00 -40.64
N GLY A 100 -28.68 45.10 -40.69
CA GLY A 100 -29.48 44.47 -41.73
C GLY A 100 -29.58 42.94 -41.52
N ILE A 101 -29.29 42.15 -42.57
CA ILE A 101 -29.29 40.69 -42.55
C ILE A 101 -27.89 40.06 -42.36
N SER A 102 -26.86 40.87 -42.12
CA SER A 102 -25.47 40.42 -41.97
C SER A 102 -24.90 40.77 -40.63
N ASN A 103 -24.22 39.82 -39.98
CA ASN A 103 -23.41 40.07 -38.79
C ASN A 103 -22.19 40.90 -39.18
N VAL A 104 -22.13 42.16 -38.75
CA VAL A 104 -21.05 43.09 -39.08
C VAL A 104 -19.91 43.03 -38.09
N PHE A 105 -20.20 42.60 -36.88
CA PHE A 105 -19.20 42.51 -35.82
C PHE A 105 -19.51 41.41 -34.83
N ASN A 106 -18.57 40.50 -34.59
CA ASN A 106 -18.71 39.45 -33.60
C ASN A 106 -17.45 39.43 -32.73
N ILE A 107 -17.59 39.81 -31.47
CA ILE A 107 -16.55 39.65 -30.47
C ILE A 107 -17.05 38.56 -29.54
N ALA A 108 -16.45 37.38 -29.58
CA ALA A 108 -16.67 36.32 -28.63
C ALA A 108 -15.34 36.06 -27.91
N ASN A 109 -15.32 36.31 -26.62
CA ASN A 109 -14.24 35.90 -25.79
C ASN A 109 -14.65 34.58 -25.09
N VAL A 110 -14.39 33.47 -25.77
CA VAL A 110 -14.56 32.13 -25.16
C VAL A 110 -13.26 31.80 -24.44
N MET A 111 -13.16 32.23 -23.22
CA MET A 111 -11.98 31.96 -22.38
C MET A 111 -12.02 30.58 -21.70
N ILE A 112 -13.12 29.88 -21.76
CA ILE A 112 -13.25 28.57 -21.13
C ILE A 112 -14.02 27.68 -22.09
N ASP A 113 -13.31 26.71 -22.69
CA ASP A 113 -13.91 25.68 -23.52
C ASP A 113 -14.46 24.56 -22.60
N GLY A 114 -15.70 24.16 -22.84
CA GLY A 114 -16.34 23.03 -22.13
C GLY A 114 -17.78 23.30 -21.71
N ASP A 115 -18.55 22.25 -21.72
CA ASP A 115 -19.95 22.22 -21.24
C ASP A 115 -19.97 22.51 -19.72
N ILE A 116 -20.80 23.48 -19.30
CA ILE A 116 -20.82 23.96 -17.92
C ILE A 116 -21.90 23.20 -17.14
N PRO A 117 -21.54 22.19 -16.33
CA PRO A 117 -22.53 21.51 -15.52
C PRO A 117 -23.13 22.37 -14.39
N HIS A 118 -22.42 23.40 -13.91
CA HIS A 118 -22.76 24.17 -12.70
C HIS A 118 -22.34 25.65 -12.75
N GLY A 119 -22.48 26.32 -13.90
CA GLY A 119 -22.19 27.75 -14.02
C GLY A 119 -23.49 28.58 -14.19
N ALA A 120 -23.45 29.82 -13.75
CA ALA A 120 -24.54 30.76 -14.01
C ALA A 120 -24.25 31.52 -15.32
N ASP A 121 -25.06 31.26 -16.36
CA ASP A 121 -25.03 32.01 -17.61
C ASP A 121 -26.14 33.09 -17.60
N ALA A 122 -25.75 34.34 -17.69
CA ALA A 122 -26.69 35.42 -17.94
C ALA A 122 -26.58 35.86 -19.41
N ARG A 123 -27.68 35.73 -20.17
CA ARG A 123 -27.75 36.14 -21.55
C ARG A 123 -28.66 37.35 -21.64
N PHE A 124 -28.12 38.45 -22.14
CA PHE A 124 -28.88 39.65 -22.43
C PHE A 124 -29.02 39.81 -23.96
N GLY A 125 -30.19 39.63 -24.46
CA GLY A 125 -30.49 39.80 -25.92
C GLY A 125 -31.35 41.04 -26.15
N SER A 126 -31.05 41.81 -27.21
CA SER A 126 -31.89 42.86 -27.73
C SER A 126 -32.87 42.33 -28.77
N ALA A 127 -34.10 42.89 -28.80
CA ALA A 127 -35.13 42.51 -29.78
C ALA A 127 -34.77 42.88 -31.24
N THR A 128 -33.68 43.61 -31.48
CA THR A 128 -33.19 44.09 -32.77
C THR A 128 -32.10 43.24 -33.39
N GLY A 129 -31.81 42.05 -32.87
CA GLY A 129 -30.81 41.15 -33.45
C GLY A 129 -29.39 41.31 -32.86
N ASP A 130 -29.16 42.30 -32.01
CA ASP A 130 -27.91 42.46 -31.30
C ASP A 130 -27.93 41.58 -30.05
N ASN A 131 -26.97 40.71 -29.90
CA ASN A 131 -26.83 39.83 -28.76
C ASN A 131 -25.56 40.17 -27.97
N VAL A 132 -25.73 40.49 -26.68
CA VAL A 132 -24.64 40.57 -25.73
C VAL A 132 -24.81 39.38 -24.77
N THR A 133 -23.83 38.51 -24.74
CA THR A 133 -23.80 37.38 -23.82
C THR A 133 -22.70 37.59 -22.77
N ALA A 134 -23.06 37.45 -21.53
CA ALA A 134 -22.11 37.44 -20.43
C ALA A 134 -22.31 36.16 -19.62
N GLY A 135 -21.27 35.35 -19.53
CA GLY A 135 -21.25 34.13 -18.73
C GLY A 135 -20.25 34.27 -17.60
N ILE A 136 -20.65 33.97 -16.40
CA ILE A 136 -19.76 33.92 -15.24
C ILE A 136 -19.62 32.47 -14.83
N ARG A 137 -18.39 31.97 -14.81
CA ARG A 137 -18.05 30.68 -14.25
C ARG A 137 -17.30 30.86 -12.93
N ALA A 138 -17.86 30.33 -11.87
CA ALA A 138 -17.19 30.23 -10.58
C ALA A 138 -17.41 28.82 -10.06
N LEU A 139 -16.37 27.99 -10.07
CA LEU A 139 -16.42 26.62 -9.60
C LEU A 139 -15.29 26.41 -8.57
N GLU A 140 -15.63 25.85 -7.44
CA GLU A 140 -14.69 25.31 -6.47
C GLU A 140 -15.05 23.85 -6.22
N GLN A 141 -14.08 22.98 -6.44
CA GLN A 141 -14.22 21.54 -6.21
C GLN A 141 -13.13 21.09 -5.25
N ASN A 142 -13.52 20.38 -4.20
CA ASN A 142 -12.62 19.79 -3.23
C ASN A 142 -12.86 18.29 -3.19
N GLY A 143 -11.82 17.52 -3.46
CA GLY A 143 -11.82 16.06 -3.42
C GLY A 143 -10.86 15.55 -2.35
N ALA A 144 -11.20 14.44 -1.70
CA ALA A 144 -10.30 13.72 -0.82
C ALA A 144 -10.48 12.21 -1.01
N LEU A 145 -9.39 11.51 -1.25
CA LEU A 145 -9.34 10.06 -1.34
C LEU A 145 -8.38 9.54 -0.27
N ARG A 146 -8.82 8.55 0.49
CA ARG A 146 -8.00 7.87 1.49
C ARG A 146 -7.93 6.39 1.18
N ILE A 147 -6.72 5.86 1.08
CA ILE A 147 -6.43 4.44 0.89
C ILE A 147 -5.72 3.94 2.16
N LEU A 148 -6.18 2.82 2.69
CA LEU A 148 -5.54 2.14 3.80
C LEU A 148 -5.51 0.64 3.50
N ALA A 149 -4.31 0.07 3.47
CA ALA A 149 -4.10 -1.36 3.34
C ALA A 149 -3.21 -1.87 4.49
N GLN A 150 -3.64 -2.93 5.15
CA GLN A 150 -2.94 -3.51 6.30
C GLN A 150 -2.77 -5.02 6.15
N PRO A 151 -1.90 -5.50 5.23
CA PRO A 151 -1.61 -6.92 5.14
C PRO A 151 -0.84 -7.40 6.37
N THR A 152 -1.18 -8.60 6.84
CA THR A 152 -0.50 -9.31 7.90
C THR A 152 -0.14 -10.70 7.44
N LEU A 153 1.06 -11.17 7.79
CA LEU A 153 1.54 -12.49 7.42
C LEU A 153 2.52 -13.00 8.46
N THR A 154 2.51 -14.30 8.72
CA THR A 154 3.41 -14.95 9.68
C THR A 154 4.41 -15.85 8.96
N ALA A 155 5.67 -15.76 9.35
CA ALA A 155 6.76 -16.59 8.84
C ALA A 155 7.63 -17.13 9.98
N ILE A 156 8.30 -18.24 9.74
CA ILE A 156 9.34 -18.77 10.62
C ILE A 156 10.63 -17.96 10.41
N SER A 157 11.40 -17.74 11.46
CA SER A 157 12.70 -17.07 11.40
C SER A 157 13.61 -17.73 10.34
N GLY A 158 14.10 -16.95 9.38
CA GLY A 158 14.93 -17.40 8.27
C GLY A 158 14.17 -17.83 7.00
N GLU A 159 12.85 -17.99 7.05
CA GLU A 159 12.02 -18.41 5.91
C GLU A 159 11.30 -17.23 5.25
N GLU A 160 11.23 -17.26 3.92
CA GLU A 160 10.46 -16.27 3.16
C GLU A 160 8.98 -16.64 3.13
N ALA A 161 8.12 -15.68 3.45
CA ALA A 161 6.69 -15.82 3.28
C ALA A 161 6.16 -14.78 2.30
N LYS A 162 5.15 -15.18 1.50
CA LYS A 162 4.49 -14.35 0.49
C LYS A 162 2.99 -14.38 0.65
N PHE A 163 2.37 -13.22 0.51
CA PHE A 163 0.93 -13.04 0.56
C PHE A 163 0.51 -12.13 -0.59
N LEU A 164 -0.53 -12.50 -1.30
CA LEU A 164 -1.16 -11.69 -2.35
C LEU A 164 -2.68 -11.74 -2.16
N ALA A 165 -3.29 -10.58 -2.01
CA ALA A 165 -4.74 -10.40 -1.99
C ALA A 165 -5.12 -9.41 -3.08
N GLY A 166 -5.83 -9.87 -4.11
CA GLY A 166 -6.17 -9.04 -5.27
C GLY A 166 -6.85 -9.84 -6.37
N GLY A 167 -6.65 -9.42 -7.59
CA GLY A 167 -7.16 -10.05 -8.81
C GLY A 167 -6.12 -10.05 -9.93
N GLU A 168 -6.56 -10.45 -11.11
CA GLU A 168 -5.74 -10.45 -12.32
C GLU A 168 -6.43 -9.62 -13.40
N MET A 169 -5.66 -8.80 -14.09
CA MET A 169 -6.14 -7.99 -15.21
C MET A 169 -5.62 -8.60 -16.53
N PRO A 170 -6.51 -8.94 -17.49
CA PRO A 170 -6.09 -9.42 -18.78
C PRO A 170 -5.52 -8.28 -19.63
N TYR A 171 -4.41 -8.51 -20.31
CA TYR A 171 -3.88 -7.66 -21.35
C TYR A 171 -3.54 -8.47 -22.59
N TYR A 172 -3.57 -7.80 -23.74
CA TYR A 172 -3.41 -8.46 -25.03
C TYR A 172 -2.05 -8.12 -25.61
N THR A 173 -1.31 -9.15 -26.03
CA THR A 173 -0.11 -9.01 -26.86
C THR A 173 -0.44 -9.46 -28.28
N PHE A 174 0.16 -8.77 -29.25
CA PHE A 174 0.00 -9.06 -30.66
C PHE A 174 1.36 -9.47 -31.20
N ASP A 175 1.52 -10.76 -31.47
CA ASP A 175 2.76 -11.30 -32.03
C ASP A 175 2.58 -11.51 -33.54
N PRO A 176 3.50 -10.98 -34.38
CA PRO A 176 3.47 -11.27 -35.82
C PRO A 176 3.76 -12.75 -36.05
N ASN A 177 2.97 -13.40 -36.89
CA ASN A 177 3.22 -14.77 -37.31
C ASN A 177 3.90 -14.83 -38.67
N ASP A 178 4.58 -15.95 -38.98
CA ASP A 178 5.33 -16.16 -40.24
C ASP A 178 4.45 -16.13 -41.50
N ALA A 179 3.12 -16.18 -41.36
CA ALA A 179 2.14 -16.09 -42.47
C ALA A 179 1.65 -14.66 -42.74
N GLY A 180 2.27 -13.64 -42.11
CA GLY A 180 1.88 -12.22 -42.33
C GLY A 180 0.63 -11.78 -41.55
N GLY A 181 0.16 -12.60 -40.59
CA GLY A 181 -0.94 -12.28 -39.67
C GLY A 181 -0.43 -11.92 -38.29
N THR A 182 -1.33 -11.45 -37.44
CA THR A 182 -1.07 -11.21 -36.01
C THR A 182 -1.81 -12.22 -35.17
N THR A 183 -1.10 -12.90 -34.26
CA THR A 183 -1.71 -13.76 -33.26
C THR A 183 -1.95 -12.95 -32.01
N ARG A 184 -3.20 -12.95 -31.52
CA ARG A 184 -3.58 -12.29 -30.26
C ARG A 184 -3.44 -13.27 -29.10
N THR A 185 -2.54 -12.97 -28.19
CA THR A 185 -2.35 -13.73 -26.93
C THR A 185 -2.86 -12.94 -25.76
N VAL A 186 -3.62 -13.58 -24.87
CA VAL A 186 -4.10 -12.98 -23.62
C VAL A 186 -3.13 -13.36 -22.51
N LEU A 187 -2.60 -12.37 -21.82
CA LEU A 187 -1.77 -12.53 -20.64
C LEU A 187 -2.48 -11.90 -19.45
N PHE A 188 -2.25 -12.44 -18.26
CA PHE A 188 -2.83 -11.94 -17.02
C PHE A 188 -1.77 -11.31 -16.17
N LYS A 189 -2.03 -10.10 -15.66
CA LYS A 189 -1.15 -9.38 -14.74
C LYS A 189 -1.82 -9.27 -13.38
N PRO A 190 -1.25 -9.85 -12.32
CA PRO A 190 -1.82 -9.73 -10.98
C PRO A 190 -1.75 -8.30 -10.47
N TYR A 191 -2.78 -7.90 -9.73
CA TYR A 191 -2.84 -6.63 -9.01
C TYR A 191 -3.45 -6.85 -7.62
N GLY A 192 -3.23 -5.93 -6.71
CA GLY A 192 -3.74 -5.98 -5.35
C GLY A 192 -2.68 -5.63 -4.32
N VAL A 193 -2.84 -6.15 -3.12
CA VAL A 193 -1.92 -5.98 -1.99
C VAL A 193 -1.00 -7.19 -1.91
N GLU A 194 0.29 -6.97 -2.08
CA GLU A 194 1.33 -7.99 -2.02
C GLU A 194 2.30 -7.68 -0.89
N LEU A 195 2.64 -8.70 -0.12
CA LEU A 195 3.62 -8.65 0.96
C LEU A 195 4.52 -9.87 0.84
N SER A 196 5.82 -9.65 0.74
CA SER A 196 6.86 -10.68 0.87
C SER A 196 7.84 -10.24 1.94
N PHE A 197 8.18 -11.13 2.86
CA PHE A 197 9.19 -10.81 3.87
C PHE A 197 9.93 -12.04 4.37
N THR A 198 11.14 -11.81 4.84
CA THR A 198 12.01 -12.81 5.48
C THR A 198 12.45 -12.24 6.82
N PRO A 199 11.95 -12.76 7.95
CA PRO A 199 12.36 -12.35 9.29
C PRO A 199 13.57 -13.16 9.76
N VAL A 200 14.46 -12.55 10.55
CA VAL A 200 15.51 -13.24 11.29
C VAL A 200 15.50 -12.72 12.72
N VAL A 201 15.16 -13.58 13.68
CA VAL A 201 15.16 -13.24 15.08
C VAL A 201 16.56 -13.45 15.63
N LYS A 202 17.16 -12.38 16.16
CA LYS A 202 18.49 -12.38 16.76
C LYS A 202 18.43 -12.76 18.24
N SER A 203 19.55 -13.22 18.78
CA SER A 203 19.69 -13.59 20.20
C SER A 203 19.45 -12.44 21.18
N ASN A 204 19.58 -11.18 20.72
CA ASN A 204 19.32 -9.98 21.51
C ASN A 204 17.85 -9.55 21.53
N GLY A 205 16.93 -10.34 20.93
CA GLY A 205 15.52 -10.00 20.82
C GLY A 205 15.15 -9.03 19.68
N MET A 206 16.14 -8.58 18.91
CA MET A 206 15.89 -7.78 17.70
C MET A 206 15.45 -8.67 16.56
N ILE A 207 14.60 -8.15 15.70
CA ILE A 207 14.11 -8.83 14.51
C ILE A 207 14.65 -8.09 13.29
N ALA A 208 15.53 -8.74 12.53
CA ALA A 208 15.94 -8.26 11.22
C ALA A 208 14.91 -8.71 10.19
N LEU A 209 14.47 -7.78 9.37
CA LEU A 209 13.42 -7.97 8.37
C LEU A 209 13.93 -7.55 7.00
N LYS A 210 13.82 -8.44 6.04
CA LYS A 210 13.84 -8.07 4.63
C LYS A 210 12.40 -8.06 4.15
N VAL A 211 11.90 -6.89 3.78
CA VAL A 211 10.48 -6.67 3.46
C VAL A 211 10.34 -6.10 2.06
N GLN A 212 9.43 -6.66 1.31
CA GLN A 212 8.94 -6.12 0.04
C GLN A 212 7.42 -6.07 0.10
N THR A 213 6.86 -4.88 -0.04
CA THR A 213 5.41 -4.65 -0.06
C THR A 213 5.02 -3.86 -1.29
N SER A 214 3.87 -4.19 -1.85
CA SER A 214 3.34 -3.55 -3.03
C SER A 214 1.82 -3.44 -2.92
N VAL A 215 1.29 -2.26 -3.23
CA VAL A 215 -0.14 -2.03 -3.40
C VAL A 215 -0.37 -1.56 -4.83
N SER A 216 -1.15 -2.30 -5.58
CA SER A 216 -1.45 -2.00 -6.98
C SER A 216 -2.95 -1.97 -7.24
N GLU A 217 -3.40 -0.96 -7.97
CA GLU A 217 -4.80 -0.69 -8.27
C GLU A 217 -4.98 -0.49 -9.78
N PRO A 218 -5.92 -1.22 -10.40
CA PRO A 218 -6.26 -1.00 -11.81
C PRO A 218 -7.04 0.30 -11.96
N GLN A 219 -6.74 1.05 -13.01
CA GLN A 219 -7.45 2.26 -13.41
C GLN A 219 -8.42 1.95 -14.56
N ALA A 220 -9.36 2.87 -14.79
CA ALA A 220 -10.36 2.72 -15.86
C ALA A 220 -9.76 2.69 -17.29
N ASP A 221 -8.57 3.23 -17.47
CA ASP A 221 -7.80 3.25 -18.72
C ASP A 221 -6.92 2.00 -18.92
N PHE A 222 -7.12 0.94 -18.12
CA PHE A 222 -6.32 -0.28 -18.10
C PHE A 222 -4.86 -0.07 -17.65
N SER A 223 -4.50 1.07 -17.12
CA SER A 223 -3.23 1.26 -16.42
C SER A 223 -3.29 0.69 -15.00
N ILE A 224 -2.12 0.40 -14.43
CA ILE A 224 -2.02 -0.04 -13.03
C ILE A 224 -1.17 0.97 -12.28
N THR A 225 -1.79 1.62 -11.30
CA THR A 225 -1.04 2.44 -10.34
C THR A 225 -0.44 1.54 -9.29
N LYS A 226 0.89 1.61 -9.09
CA LYS A 226 1.63 0.75 -8.17
C LYS A 226 2.43 1.58 -7.17
N ARG A 227 2.35 1.20 -5.90
CA ARG A 227 3.18 1.72 -4.81
C ARG A 227 3.95 0.57 -4.23
N GLU A 228 5.26 0.64 -4.26
CA GLU A 228 6.14 -0.46 -3.87
C GLU A 228 7.27 0.05 -2.98
N ALA A 229 7.59 -0.72 -1.95
CA ALA A 229 8.76 -0.50 -1.11
C ALA A 229 9.48 -1.83 -0.88
N SER A 230 10.81 -1.81 -1.03
CA SER A 230 11.68 -2.95 -0.72
C SER A 230 12.84 -2.46 0.13
N THR A 231 13.00 -3.02 1.31
CA THR A 231 14.02 -2.58 2.28
C THR A 231 14.42 -3.68 3.24
N SER A 232 15.53 -3.47 3.94
CA SER A 232 15.96 -4.32 5.05
C SER A 232 16.14 -3.44 6.29
N VAL A 233 15.48 -3.81 7.38
CA VAL A 233 15.45 -3.06 8.63
C VAL A 233 15.58 -4.00 9.82
N GLU A 234 15.96 -3.44 10.96
CA GLU A 234 16.08 -4.17 12.21
C GLU A 234 15.41 -3.37 13.34
N LEU A 235 14.49 -4.03 14.07
CA LEU A 235 13.73 -3.38 15.13
C LEU A 235 13.27 -4.42 16.18
N PRO A 236 12.99 -3.98 17.42
CA PRO A 236 12.42 -4.85 18.44
C PRO A 236 11.00 -5.28 18.09
N GLY A 237 10.59 -6.46 18.54
CA GLY A 237 9.19 -6.91 18.43
C GLY A 237 8.21 -5.93 19.06
N GLY A 238 7.04 -5.72 18.43
CA GLY A 238 6.00 -4.80 18.89
C GLY A 238 6.26 -3.32 18.63
N THR A 239 7.39 -2.96 17.98
CA THR A 239 7.68 -1.56 17.62
C THR A 239 7.38 -1.28 16.15
N THR A 240 6.96 -0.06 15.86
CA THR A 240 6.61 0.38 14.50
C THR A 240 7.70 1.27 13.94
N LEU A 241 8.08 1.00 12.69
CA LEU A 241 9.03 1.80 11.93
C LEU A 241 8.42 2.25 10.60
N ALA A 242 8.59 3.52 10.26
CA ALA A 242 8.29 4.01 8.92
C ALA A 242 9.43 3.63 7.98
N ILE A 243 9.14 2.76 7.00
CA ILE A 243 10.12 2.28 6.02
C ILE A 243 10.12 3.07 4.73
N GLY A 244 9.08 3.86 4.49
CA GLY A 244 8.96 4.70 3.31
C GLY A 244 7.83 5.70 3.43
N GLY A 245 7.89 6.73 2.62
CA GLY A 245 6.86 7.74 2.51
C GLY A 245 7.08 8.61 1.28
N LEU A 246 6.01 9.28 0.85
CA LEU A 246 6.01 10.25 -0.22
C LEU A 246 5.14 11.43 0.19
N LEU A 247 5.64 12.62 0.00
CA LEU A 247 4.85 13.84 -0.02
C LEU A 247 5.05 14.47 -1.39
N GLU A 248 3.98 14.53 -2.17
CA GLU A 248 3.97 15.13 -3.49
C GLU A 248 2.91 16.23 -3.52
N GLU A 249 3.29 17.39 -4.00
CA GLU A 249 2.39 18.51 -4.24
C GLU A 249 2.60 19.00 -5.65
N LYS A 250 1.52 18.99 -6.43
CA LYS A 250 1.49 19.52 -7.78
C LYS A 250 0.48 20.65 -7.84
N SER A 251 0.96 21.86 -8.08
CA SER A 251 0.12 23.03 -8.25
C SER A 251 0.23 23.57 -9.66
N THR A 252 -0.91 23.71 -10.32
CA THR A 252 -1.01 24.27 -11.65
C THR A 252 -1.87 25.51 -11.59
N GLN A 253 -1.38 26.61 -12.11
CA GLN A 253 -2.10 27.86 -12.23
C GLN A 253 -2.02 28.33 -13.66
N GLN A 254 -3.17 28.48 -14.29
CA GLN A 254 -3.31 29.00 -15.65
C GLN A 254 -4.14 30.28 -15.62
N ILE A 255 -3.65 31.33 -16.30
CA ILE A 255 -4.35 32.59 -16.43
C ILE A 255 -4.45 32.86 -17.93
N GLU A 256 -5.67 32.98 -18.41
CA GLU A 256 -5.97 33.41 -19.76
C GLU A 256 -6.60 34.79 -19.72
N GLN A 257 -6.04 35.73 -20.44
CA GLN A 257 -6.53 37.09 -20.43
C GLN A 257 -6.54 37.70 -21.84
N PHE A 258 -7.44 38.68 -22.01
CA PHE A 258 -7.46 39.49 -23.20
C PHE A 258 -6.28 40.45 -23.22
N PRO A 259 -5.47 40.49 -24.31
CA PRO A 259 -4.34 41.40 -24.39
C PRO A 259 -4.76 42.86 -24.01
N TRP A 260 -3.96 43.56 -23.20
CA TRP A 260 -4.11 44.91 -22.68
C TRP A 260 -5.41 45.22 -21.91
N LEU A 261 -6.54 44.56 -22.17
CA LEU A 261 -7.76 44.70 -21.36
C LEU A 261 -7.65 43.98 -20.01
N GLY A 262 -6.99 42.80 -19.98
CA GLY A 262 -6.72 42.05 -18.77
C GLY A 262 -5.79 42.76 -17.79
N ASP A 263 -4.98 43.73 -18.25
CA ASP A 263 -4.00 44.43 -17.41
C ASP A 263 -4.58 45.70 -16.75
N ILE A 264 -5.81 46.08 -17.08
CA ILE A 264 -6.44 47.26 -16.52
C ILE A 264 -6.74 47.03 -15.01
N PRO A 265 -6.30 47.90 -14.12
CA PRO A 265 -6.61 47.78 -12.69
C PRO A 265 -8.13 47.74 -12.47
N ILE A 266 -8.59 46.82 -11.62
CA ILE A 266 -10.00 46.57 -11.25
C ILE A 266 -10.81 46.00 -12.40
N LEU A 267 -10.87 46.64 -13.56
CA LEU A 267 -11.68 46.19 -14.72
C LEU A 267 -11.08 44.96 -15.41
N GLY A 268 -9.76 44.76 -15.35
CA GLY A 268 -9.08 43.62 -15.97
C GLY A 268 -9.57 42.24 -15.44
N ALA A 269 -10.14 42.20 -14.24
CA ALA A 269 -10.77 40.97 -13.72
C ALA A 269 -11.95 40.47 -14.56
N LEU A 270 -12.61 41.31 -15.33
CA LEU A 270 -13.69 40.97 -16.24
C LEU A 270 -13.19 40.36 -17.56
N PHE A 271 -11.91 40.49 -17.86
CA PHE A 271 -11.26 40.10 -19.11
C PHE A 271 -10.18 39.02 -18.89
N ARG A 272 -10.20 38.36 -17.74
CA ARG A 272 -9.29 37.22 -17.43
C ARG A 272 -10.05 36.05 -16.83
N SER A 273 -9.58 34.86 -17.18
CA SER A 273 -9.95 33.60 -16.57
C SER A 273 -8.78 33.07 -15.77
N ARG A 274 -9.05 32.48 -14.63
CA ARG A 274 -8.06 31.81 -13.79
C ARG A 274 -8.53 30.38 -13.50
N ASP A 275 -7.65 29.44 -13.81
CA ASP A 275 -7.77 28.05 -13.44
C ASP A 275 -6.64 27.73 -12.46
N PHE A 276 -7.01 27.21 -11.30
CA PHE A 276 -6.08 26.82 -10.25
C PHE A 276 -6.42 25.41 -9.81
N GLN A 277 -5.43 24.51 -9.91
CA GLN A 277 -5.55 23.13 -9.49
C GLN A 277 -4.37 22.77 -8.61
N THR A 278 -4.64 22.18 -7.45
CA THR A 278 -3.64 21.63 -6.55
C THR A 278 -3.99 20.19 -6.22
N GLU A 279 -3.03 19.30 -6.47
CA GLU A 279 -3.07 17.90 -6.10
C GLU A 279 -2.00 17.67 -5.04
N GLN A 280 -2.40 17.13 -3.89
CA GLN A 280 -1.48 16.77 -2.80
C GLN A 280 -1.63 15.30 -2.48
N THR A 281 -0.53 14.55 -2.50
CA THR A 281 -0.49 13.13 -2.16
C THR A 281 0.48 12.91 -1.01
N GLU A 282 -0.01 12.30 0.06
CA GLU A 282 0.78 11.88 1.22
C GLU A 282 0.71 10.36 1.32
N LEU A 283 1.85 9.68 1.28
CA LEU A 283 1.98 8.23 1.42
C LEU A 283 2.90 7.92 2.60
N VAL A 284 2.52 6.99 3.44
CA VAL A 284 3.35 6.44 4.52
C VAL A 284 3.24 4.91 4.53
N ILE A 285 4.39 4.26 4.67
CA ILE A 285 4.49 2.80 4.78
C ILE A 285 5.15 2.47 6.12
N LEU A 286 4.43 1.78 6.98
CA LEU A 286 4.84 1.38 8.32
C LEU A 286 4.97 -0.13 8.39
N VAL A 287 5.91 -0.62 9.20
CA VAL A 287 6.08 -2.04 9.51
C VAL A 287 6.16 -2.25 11.01
N THR A 288 5.50 -3.31 11.48
CA THR A 288 5.48 -3.71 12.89
C THR A 288 5.59 -5.23 12.98
N PRO A 289 6.72 -5.78 13.41
CA PRO A 289 6.87 -7.21 13.65
C PRO A 289 6.41 -7.59 15.06
N TYR A 290 5.82 -8.77 15.20
CA TYR A 290 5.45 -9.39 16.45
C TYR A 290 6.00 -10.80 16.51
N LEU A 291 6.54 -11.19 17.67
CA LEU A 291 6.80 -12.60 17.97
C LEU A 291 5.49 -13.26 18.37
N VAL A 292 5.13 -14.35 17.71
CA VAL A 292 3.85 -15.04 17.91
C VAL A 292 4.05 -16.52 18.17
N ALA A 293 3.14 -17.09 18.95
CA ALA A 293 3.04 -18.52 19.20
C ALA A 293 1.74 -19.07 18.63
N PRO A 294 1.71 -20.35 18.17
CA PRO A 294 0.49 -20.97 17.71
C PRO A 294 -0.52 -21.11 18.85
N SER A 295 -1.79 -20.82 18.55
CA SER A 295 -2.92 -20.98 19.46
C SER A 295 -3.63 -22.32 19.27
N PRO A 296 -4.31 -22.86 20.29
CA PRO A 296 -5.18 -24.03 20.14
C PRO A 296 -6.29 -23.81 19.10
N ALA A 297 -6.74 -24.88 18.47
CA ALA A 297 -7.85 -24.82 17.53
C ALA A 297 -9.10 -24.21 18.22
N ASN A 298 -9.84 -23.39 17.48
CA ASN A 298 -11.06 -22.67 17.93
C ASN A 298 -10.83 -21.56 19.00
N SER A 299 -9.61 -21.19 19.34
CA SER A 299 -9.35 -20.07 20.23
C SER A 299 -9.36 -18.72 19.50
N ILE A 300 -9.22 -18.73 18.17
CA ILE A 300 -9.19 -17.54 17.34
C ILE A 300 -10.58 -17.31 16.74
N PRO A 301 -11.26 -16.20 17.07
CA PRO A 301 -12.58 -15.92 16.51
C PRO A 301 -12.47 -15.57 15.02
N LEU A 302 -13.31 -16.14 14.20
CA LEU A 302 -13.41 -15.80 12.79
C LEU A 302 -14.31 -14.55 12.61
N PRO A 303 -14.08 -13.73 11.59
CA PRO A 303 -14.95 -12.60 11.27
C PRO A 303 -16.42 -12.99 11.07
N THR A 304 -16.66 -14.23 10.62
CA THR A 304 -17.99 -14.80 10.35
C THR A 304 -18.69 -15.35 11.59
N ASP A 305 -18.00 -15.53 12.71
CA ASP A 305 -18.58 -16.20 13.90
C ASP A 305 -19.68 -15.36 14.59
N ARG A 306 -19.64 -14.05 14.39
CA ARG A 306 -20.56 -13.09 15.03
C ARG A 306 -21.55 -12.44 14.06
N THR A 307 -21.45 -12.74 12.77
CA THR A 307 -22.31 -12.17 11.73
C THR A 307 -23.02 -13.29 10.99
N ALA A 308 -24.31 -13.13 10.77
CA ALA A 308 -25.06 -13.98 9.86
C ALA A 308 -25.77 -13.09 8.84
N VAL A 309 -26.00 -13.63 7.65
CA VAL A 309 -26.82 -12.96 6.64
C VAL A 309 -28.21 -12.75 7.21
N ALA A 310 -28.74 -11.54 7.10
CA ALA A 310 -30.08 -11.24 7.60
C ALA A 310 -31.11 -12.15 6.91
N SER A 311 -32.12 -12.58 7.67
CA SER A 311 -33.23 -13.33 7.09
C SER A 311 -34.00 -12.47 6.09
N ASP A 312 -34.74 -13.08 5.15
CA ASP A 312 -35.52 -12.36 4.16
C ASP A 312 -36.49 -11.35 4.79
N ALA A 313 -37.06 -11.69 5.94
CA ALA A 313 -37.91 -10.80 6.68
C ALA A 313 -37.17 -9.56 7.25
N GLU A 314 -35.98 -9.75 7.77
CA GLU A 314 -35.14 -8.66 8.28
C GLU A 314 -34.57 -7.80 7.17
N ALA A 315 -34.18 -8.40 6.02
CA ALA A 315 -33.72 -7.69 4.86
C ALA A 315 -34.84 -6.82 4.23
N ILE A 316 -36.03 -7.39 4.05
CA ILE A 316 -37.15 -6.71 3.38
C ILE A 316 -37.83 -5.66 4.29
N PHE A 317 -38.13 -6.00 5.57
CA PHE A 317 -38.87 -5.12 6.45
C PHE A 317 -38.00 -4.16 7.27
N LEU A 318 -36.76 -4.52 7.57
CA LEU A 318 -35.85 -3.71 8.40
C LEU A 318 -34.66 -3.13 7.60
N GLY A 319 -34.52 -3.50 6.34
CA GLY A 319 -33.39 -3.05 5.51
C GLY A 319 -32.01 -3.52 6.02
N LYS A 320 -31.97 -4.59 6.81
CA LYS A 320 -30.71 -5.12 7.36
C LYS A 320 -30.10 -6.10 6.37
N LEU A 321 -28.81 -5.90 6.03
CA LEU A 321 -28.04 -6.84 5.21
C LEU A 321 -27.40 -7.95 6.06
N GLU A 322 -27.02 -7.62 7.32
CA GLU A 322 -26.36 -8.53 8.26
C GLU A 322 -26.97 -8.36 9.66
N THR A 323 -27.03 -9.45 10.42
CA THR A 323 -27.38 -9.45 11.84
C THR A 323 -26.19 -9.91 12.66
N MET A 324 -25.87 -9.15 13.74
CA MET A 324 -24.81 -9.50 14.68
C MET A 324 -25.41 -10.28 15.86
N TYR A 325 -24.87 -11.46 16.12
CA TYR A 325 -25.26 -12.30 17.26
C TYR A 325 -24.25 -12.15 18.42
N GLY A 326 -24.74 -12.09 19.63
CA GLY A 326 -23.94 -12.21 20.85
C GLY A 326 -23.43 -10.93 21.48
N VAL A 327 -23.93 -9.75 21.11
CA VAL A 327 -23.64 -8.51 21.83
C VAL A 327 -24.80 -8.17 22.76
N ALA A 328 -24.63 -8.38 24.07
CA ALA A 328 -25.56 -7.88 25.06
C ALA A 328 -25.46 -6.35 25.13
N GLY A 329 -26.46 -5.66 24.62
CA GLY A 329 -26.56 -4.20 24.60
C GLY A 329 -26.61 -3.65 23.16
N GLY A 330 -27.71 -3.92 22.46
CA GLY A 330 -27.97 -3.44 21.10
C GLY A 330 -28.20 -1.93 21.01
N GLY A 331 -27.14 -1.15 21.04
CA GLY A 331 -27.13 0.19 20.48
C GLY A 331 -26.64 0.11 19.03
N GLU A 332 -27.31 0.82 18.13
CA GLU A 332 -26.92 0.91 16.72
C GLU A 332 -25.43 1.25 16.59
N MET A 333 -24.60 0.21 16.36
CA MET A 333 -23.27 0.46 15.86
C MET A 333 -23.36 0.65 14.35
N ARG A 334 -23.39 1.89 13.90
CA ARG A 334 -22.87 2.25 12.60
C ARG A 334 -21.37 1.94 12.63
N GLY A 335 -21.02 0.67 12.36
CA GLY A 335 -19.68 0.18 12.47
C GLY A 335 -18.84 0.58 11.27
N THR A 336 -18.05 1.61 11.45
CA THR A 336 -16.72 1.60 10.84
C THR A 336 -15.91 0.56 11.60
N PHE A 337 -15.38 -0.42 10.88
CA PHE A 337 -14.45 -1.41 11.41
C PHE A 337 -13.22 -0.67 11.96
N SER A 338 -13.15 -0.48 13.27
CA SER A 338 -11.97 0.04 13.96
C SER A 338 -11.35 -1.07 14.80
N GLY A 339 -10.77 -2.05 14.12
CA GLY A 339 -9.99 -3.11 14.74
C GLY A 339 -8.86 -3.49 13.80
N SER A 340 -7.66 -3.66 14.32
CA SER A 340 -6.59 -4.30 13.56
C SER A 340 -7.04 -5.70 13.21
N VAL A 341 -7.15 -6.02 11.90
CA VAL A 341 -7.30 -7.39 11.43
C VAL A 341 -5.92 -8.04 11.59
N GLY A 342 -5.67 -8.54 12.76
CA GLY A 342 -4.43 -9.21 13.11
C GLY A 342 -4.53 -9.63 14.58
N PHE A 343 -4.23 -10.87 14.86
CA PHE A 343 -4.33 -11.44 16.20
C PHE A 343 -3.18 -10.92 17.05
N VAL A 344 -3.42 -9.91 17.85
CA VAL A 344 -2.53 -9.51 18.96
C VAL A 344 -2.95 -10.33 20.16
N LEU A 345 -2.09 -11.23 20.60
CA LEU A 345 -2.21 -11.88 21.90
C LEU A 345 -1.63 -10.92 22.94
N ASP A 346 -2.46 -10.48 23.89
CA ASP A 346 -2.01 -9.84 25.12
C ASP A 346 -1.22 -10.81 25.97
#